data_c2d7a82a196e954dd0cbf98d5cc86bdc
#
_entry.id   c2d7a82a196e954dd0cbf98d5cc86bdc
#
_cell.length_a   1.000
_cell.length_b   1.000
_cell.length_c   1.000
_cell.angle_alpha   90.00
_cell.angle_beta   90.00
_cell.angle_gamma   90.00
#
_symmetry.space_group_name_H-M   'P 1'
#
loop_
_entity.id
_entity.type
_entity.pdbx_description
1 polymer ?
#
loop_
_entity_poly.entity_id
_entity_poly.type
_entity_poly.pdbx_seq_one_letter_code
_entity_poly.pdbx_strand_id
1 'polypeptide(L)'
;MKISPTLTEVKEIAKTGKYDILPVSCEILSDFITPIEAMRILQNVSTHCYLLESAQANEAWGRYTFLGYDPKLEINCIDGHMKLGKLSVETENPSEYIRQILSEYKSPKFDYLPSFTGGLVGYFSYDYLGYKEKSIRGKARDTEDFKDVDLMLFDKVIAFDNLCQKIILIANMSLDAPETGYNKAIVELKQLRELLMHGEKKQNMGGKLLGDVTPLFDKEQYCEMVEKAKRHIKEGDIFQIVLSNRLSAPFEGSLFDTYRVLRTINPSPYMFYFSGTDVEVAGASPETLVKLENGVLHTFQLAGTRPRGATAEEDKKLEEGLLKDEKELAEHNMLVDLGRNDLGKVSKFGSVQVEKLHSIERYSHVMHIGSTVRGEIREEYDALDAIEAVLPAGTLSGAPKIRACQLIGELEDNKRGIYGGAIGYIDFTGNMDTCIAIRIAYKKNGKVFVRSGAGIVADSDPEKEFQECINKAKASLKALEVSQEVEE
;
A
#
# COMPACT_ATOMS: atom_id res chain seq x y z
N MET A 1 -34.34 -2.60 3.08
CA MET A 1 -33.02 -2.15 2.60
C MET A 1 -33.27 -0.86 1.80
N LYS A 2 -32.77 0.27 2.28
CA LYS A 2 -32.86 1.55 1.55
C LYS A 2 -31.73 1.58 0.52
N ILE A 3 -32.09 1.80 -0.75
CA ILE A 3 -31.13 1.87 -1.85
C ILE A 3 -30.90 3.35 -2.21
N SER A 4 -29.65 3.71 -2.42
CA SER A 4 -29.23 5.06 -2.85
C SER A 4 -28.19 4.94 -3.97
N PRO A 5 -28.25 5.79 -5.02
CA PRO A 5 -29.34 6.69 -5.32
C PRO A 5 -30.61 5.96 -5.78
N THR A 6 -31.72 6.70 -5.95
CA THR A 6 -32.97 6.16 -6.53
C THR A 6 -32.85 5.99 -8.05
N LEU A 7 -33.68 5.14 -8.64
CA LEU A 7 -33.69 4.96 -10.10
C LEU A 7 -33.94 6.28 -10.87
N THR A 8 -34.72 7.18 -10.30
CA THR A 8 -34.98 8.49 -10.91
C THR A 8 -33.69 9.32 -10.96
N GLU A 9 -32.94 9.40 -9.85
CA GLU A 9 -31.65 10.09 -9.79
C GLU A 9 -30.62 9.46 -10.74
N VAL A 10 -30.58 8.11 -10.81
CA VAL A 10 -29.72 7.38 -11.75
C VAL A 10 -30.02 7.77 -13.20
N LYS A 11 -31.32 7.84 -13.59
CA LYS A 11 -31.74 8.23 -14.93
C LYS A 11 -31.35 9.69 -15.24
N GLU A 12 -31.43 10.59 -14.28
CA GLU A 12 -31.01 11.99 -14.46
C GLU A 12 -29.48 12.10 -14.64
N ILE A 13 -28.70 11.36 -13.85
CA ILE A 13 -27.23 11.33 -13.99
C ILE A 13 -26.83 10.74 -15.35
N ALA A 14 -27.47 9.64 -15.78
CA ALA A 14 -27.21 9.00 -17.08
C ALA A 14 -27.45 9.98 -18.26
N LYS A 15 -28.47 10.83 -18.21
CA LYS A 15 -28.73 11.82 -19.25
C LYS A 15 -27.59 12.83 -19.44
N THR A 16 -26.73 13.02 -18.44
CA THR A 16 -25.60 13.97 -18.54
C THR A 16 -24.51 13.49 -19.50
N GLY A 17 -24.41 12.17 -19.74
CA GLY A 17 -23.36 11.56 -20.56
C GLY A 17 -21.95 11.76 -20.02
N LYS A 18 -21.79 12.12 -18.75
CA LYS A 18 -20.48 12.41 -18.14
C LYS A 18 -19.81 11.21 -17.53
N TYR A 19 -20.55 10.16 -17.26
CA TYR A 19 -20.11 8.98 -16.51
C TYR A 19 -20.48 7.68 -17.23
N ASP A 20 -19.68 6.66 -17.04
CA ASP A 20 -19.87 5.33 -17.64
C ASP A 20 -20.53 4.37 -16.67
N ILE A 21 -20.20 4.54 -15.38
CA ILE A 21 -20.73 3.73 -14.28
C ILE A 21 -21.28 4.61 -13.16
N LEU A 22 -22.00 3.98 -12.22
CA LEU A 22 -22.55 4.64 -11.04
C LEU A 22 -22.61 3.67 -9.85
N PRO A 23 -22.11 4.06 -8.64
CA PRO A 23 -22.25 3.25 -7.44
C PRO A 23 -23.67 3.31 -6.90
N VAL A 24 -24.27 2.12 -6.78
CA VAL A 24 -25.55 1.90 -6.08
C VAL A 24 -25.21 1.29 -4.72
N SER A 25 -25.80 1.78 -3.65
CA SER A 25 -25.45 1.38 -2.30
C SER A 25 -26.65 1.11 -1.41
N CYS A 26 -26.39 0.37 -0.34
CA CYS A 26 -27.29 0.26 0.80
C CYS A 26 -26.50 0.14 2.10
N GLU A 27 -27.13 0.57 3.19
CA GLU A 27 -26.57 0.45 4.53
C GLU A 27 -27.26 -0.67 5.33
N ILE A 28 -26.46 -1.40 6.12
CA ILE A 28 -26.90 -2.35 7.12
C ILE A 28 -26.15 -2.11 8.43
N LEU A 29 -26.63 -2.58 9.57
CA LEU A 29 -25.92 -2.49 10.85
C LEU A 29 -24.73 -3.47 10.85
N SER A 30 -23.64 -3.11 11.52
CA SER A 30 -22.41 -3.93 11.60
C SER A 30 -22.32 -4.80 12.86
N ASP A 31 -23.37 -4.84 13.68
CA ASP A 31 -23.41 -5.49 14.99
C ASP A 31 -23.44 -7.03 14.95
N PHE A 32 -23.50 -7.63 13.77
CA PHE A 32 -23.57 -9.09 13.58
C PHE A 32 -22.30 -9.73 13.04
N ILE A 33 -21.34 -8.95 12.51
CA ILE A 33 -20.13 -9.47 11.86
C ILE A 33 -18.95 -8.47 11.97
N THR A 34 -17.75 -9.00 12.14
CA THR A 34 -16.50 -8.21 12.07
C THR A 34 -15.89 -8.24 10.67
N PRO A 35 -15.00 -7.28 10.31
CA PRO A 35 -14.26 -7.33 9.04
C PRO A 35 -13.45 -8.62 8.85
N ILE A 36 -12.90 -9.19 9.93
CA ILE A 36 -12.14 -10.45 9.88
C ILE A 36 -13.05 -11.63 9.54
N GLU A 37 -14.23 -11.71 10.15
CA GLU A 37 -15.19 -12.77 9.85
C GLU A 37 -15.76 -12.62 8.44
N ALA A 38 -16.06 -11.39 8.01
CA ALA A 38 -16.48 -11.11 6.64
C ALA A 38 -15.41 -11.58 5.65
N MET A 39 -14.13 -11.31 5.91
CA MET A 39 -13.03 -11.76 5.06
C MET A 39 -12.96 -13.28 4.96
N ARG A 40 -13.17 -14.02 6.06
CA ARG A 40 -13.24 -15.50 6.04
C ARG A 40 -14.37 -16.03 5.17
N ILE A 41 -15.52 -15.35 5.15
CA ILE A 41 -16.64 -15.69 4.25
C ILE A 41 -16.24 -15.43 2.79
N LEU A 42 -15.65 -14.28 2.50
CA LEU A 42 -15.24 -13.92 1.14
C LEU A 42 -14.17 -14.87 0.59
N GLN A 43 -13.21 -15.28 1.41
CA GLN A 43 -12.18 -16.26 1.03
C GLN A 43 -12.73 -17.66 0.75
N ASN A 44 -13.93 -18.00 1.25
CA ASN A 44 -14.58 -19.26 0.93
C ASN A 44 -15.21 -19.27 -0.47
N VAL A 45 -15.53 -18.09 -1.02
CA VAL A 45 -16.16 -17.95 -2.34
C VAL A 45 -15.23 -17.40 -3.41
N SER A 46 -14.07 -16.84 -3.03
CA SER A 46 -13.09 -16.32 -3.98
C SER A 46 -11.66 -16.47 -3.45
N THR A 47 -10.75 -16.82 -4.36
CA THR A 47 -9.30 -16.80 -4.07
C THR A 47 -8.70 -15.40 -4.15
N HIS A 48 -9.42 -14.45 -4.76
CA HIS A 48 -9.03 -13.08 -4.95
C HIS A 48 -9.83 -12.17 -4.02
N CYS A 49 -9.21 -11.77 -2.94
CA CYS A 49 -9.83 -10.95 -1.91
C CYS A 49 -8.87 -9.88 -1.43
N TYR A 50 -9.41 -8.77 -0.92
CA TYR A 50 -8.63 -7.78 -0.20
C TYR A 50 -9.35 -7.30 1.06
N LEU A 51 -8.55 -6.84 2.01
CA LEU A 51 -8.96 -6.10 3.20
C LEU A 51 -7.99 -4.95 3.39
N LEU A 52 -8.51 -3.72 3.43
CA LEU A 52 -7.75 -2.49 3.67
C LEU A 52 -8.37 -1.80 4.89
N GLU A 53 -7.58 -1.54 5.92
CA GLU A 53 -8.03 -0.86 7.12
C GLU A 53 -6.94 0.04 7.72
N SER A 54 -7.29 0.85 8.70
CA SER A 54 -6.35 1.63 9.49
C SER A 54 -6.54 1.33 10.97
N ALA A 55 -5.44 1.18 11.68
CA ALA A 55 -5.48 1.02 13.14
C ALA A 55 -5.59 2.37 13.87
N GLN A 56 -5.48 3.49 13.17
CA GLN A 56 -5.66 4.83 13.76
C GLN A 56 -7.15 5.18 13.81
N ALA A 57 -7.72 5.20 15.00
CA ALA A 57 -9.12 5.57 15.24
C ALA A 57 -9.32 7.09 15.20
N ASN A 58 -9.00 7.76 14.09
CA ASN A 58 -9.37 9.16 13.90
C ASN A 58 -10.29 9.30 12.66
N GLU A 59 -11.11 10.36 12.65
CA GLU A 59 -12.12 10.59 11.62
C GLU A 59 -11.52 10.70 10.20
N ALA A 60 -10.26 11.07 10.08
CA ALA A 60 -9.60 11.30 8.79
C ALA A 60 -9.02 10.02 8.16
N TRP A 61 -8.52 9.05 8.96
CA TRP A 61 -7.72 7.94 8.45
C TRP A 61 -8.24 6.56 8.80
N GLY A 62 -9.00 6.41 9.90
CA GLY A 62 -9.41 5.11 10.43
C GLY A 62 -10.90 4.83 10.36
N ARG A 63 -11.68 5.68 9.67
CA ARG A 63 -13.13 5.57 9.66
C ARG A 63 -13.61 4.30 8.95
N TYR A 64 -13.02 3.96 7.81
CA TYR A 64 -13.50 2.87 6.97
C TYR A 64 -12.55 1.69 6.95
N THR A 65 -13.13 0.48 6.92
CA THR A 65 -12.45 -0.76 6.54
C THR A 65 -13.09 -1.26 5.25
N PHE A 66 -12.27 -1.45 4.21
CA PHE A 66 -12.73 -1.88 2.89
C PHE A 66 -12.41 -3.33 2.62
N LEU A 67 -13.40 -4.07 2.10
CA LEU A 67 -13.22 -5.45 1.64
C LEU A 67 -13.81 -5.60 0.23
N GLY A 68 -13.19 -6.50 -0.52
CA GLY A 68 -13.72 -6.92 -1.81
C GLY A 68 -13.27 -8.33 -2.17
N TYR A 69 -13.95 -8.91 -3.14
CA TYR A 69 -13.72 -10.25 -3.64
C TYR A 69 -14.20 -10.36 -5.08
N ASP A 70 -13.74 -11.41 -5.78
CA ASP A 70 -14.17 -11.73 -7.13
C ASP A 70 -14.02 -10.53 -8.10
N PRO A 71 -12.76 -10.13 -8.39
CA PRO A 71 -12.49 -8.99 -9.27
C PRO A 71 -12.98 -9.26 -10.70
N LYS A 72 -13.42 -8.21 -11.39
CA LYS A 72 -13.80 -8.29 -12.80
C LYS A 72 -12.61 -8.51 -13.72
N LEU A 73 -11.46 -8.03 -13.34
CA LEU A 73 -10.25 -8.08 -14.16
C LEU A 73 -9.02 -8.14 -13.27
N GLU A 74 -8.08 -9.00 -13.63
CA GLU A 74 -6.70 -8.94 -13.14
C GLU A 74 -5.82 -8.25 -14.17
N ILE A 75 -4.96 -7.35 -13.70
CA ILE A 75 -3.99 -6.60 -14.48
C ILE A 75 -2.63 -6.88 -13.87
N ASN A 76 -1.75 -7.55 -14.60
CA ASN A 76 -0.40 -7.78 -14.13
C ASN A 76 0.64 -7.55 -15.23
N CYS A 77 1.86 -7.18 -14.82
CA CYS A 77 2.97 -6.92 -15.71
C CYS A 77 4.28 -7.41 -15.10
N ILE A 78 5.10 -8.08 -15.90
CA ILE A 78 6.47 -8.50 -15.55
C ILE A 78 7.36 -8.15 -16.74
N ASP A 79 8.37 -7.31 -16.53
CA ASP A 79 9.37 -6.92 -17.54
C ASP A 79 8.76 -6.48 -18.88
N GLY A 80 7.59 -5.83 -18.85
CA GLY A 80 6.87 -5.36 -20.04
C GLY A 80 5.87 -6.34 -20.63
N HIS A 81 5.86 -7.60 -20.19
CA HIS A 81 4.83 -8.56 -20.55
C HIS A 81 3.59 -8.32 -19.68
N MET A 82 2.60 -7.65 -20.23
CA MET A 82 1.39 -7.27 -19.52
C MET A 82 0.22 -8.21 -19.86
N LYS A 83 -0.51 -8.64 -18.82
CA LYS A 83 -1.75 -9.42 -18.96
C LYS A 83 -2.92 -8.60 -18.44
N LEU A 84 -3.98 -8.54 -19.22
CA LEU A 84 -5.26 -7.87 -18.94
C LEU A 84 -6.35 -8.93 -19.01
N GLY A 85 -6.56 -9.69 -17.94
CA GLY A 85 -7.37 -10.88 -17.94
C GLY A 85 -6.82 -11.93 -18.91
N LYS A 86 -7.54 -12.14 -20.05
CA LYS A 86 -7.13 -13.10 -21.09
C LYS A 86 -6.24 -12.49 -22.19
N LEU A 87 -6.17 -11.17 -22.26
CA LEU A 87 -5.35 -10.48 -23.25
C LEU A 87 -3.91 -10.36 -22.75
N SER A 88 -2.94 -10.61 -23.62
CA SER A 88 -1.52 -10.40 -23.34
C SER A 88 -0.95 -9.39 -24.35
N VAL A 89 -0.18 -8.45 -23.87
CA VAL A 89 0.46 -7.40 -24.67
C VAL A 89 1.88 -7.15 -24.18
N GLU A 90 2.75 -6.71 -25.11
CA GLU A 90 4.07 -6.20 -24.79
C GLU A 90 3.99 -4.69 -24.65
N THR A 91 4.55 -4.12 -23.58
CA THR A 91 4.53 -2.68 -23.38
C THR A 91 5.77 -2.17 -22.64
N GLU A 92 6.23 -1.01 -23.02
CA GLU A 92 7.19 -0.22 -22.24
C GLU A 92 6.50 0.81 -21.31
N ASN A 93 5.17 0.90 -21.38
CA ASN A 93 4.39 1.85 -20.58
C ASN A 93 3.09 1.20 -20.04
N PRO A 94 3.17 0.41 -18.97
CA PRO A 94 2.00 -0.26 -18.38
C PRO A 94 0.88 0.71 -17.97
N SER A 95 1.22 1.93 -17.51
CA SER A 95 0.22 2.92 -17.08
C SER A 95 -0.73 3.35 -18.20
N GLU A 96 -0.32 3.29 -19.46
CA GLU A 96 -1.18 3.61 -20.60
C GLU A 96 -2.39 2.66 -20.70
N TYR A 97 -2.15 1.37 -20.55
CA TYR A 97 -3.21 0.35 -20.56
C TYR A 97 -4.09 0.43 -19.31
N ILE A 98 -3.49 0.68 -18.14
CA ILE A 98 -4.24 0.86 -16.90
C ILE A 98 -5.16 2.08 -17.01
N ARG A 99 -4.66 3.19 -17.57
CA ARG A 99 -5.43 4.42 -17.82
C ARG A 99 -6.57 4.18 -18.79
N GLN A 100 -6.33 3.40 -19.86
CA GLN A 100 -7.38 3.02 -20.81
C GLN A 100 -8.49 2.25 -20.12
N ILE A 101 -8.16 1.26 -19.27
CA ILE A 101 -9.16 0.51 -18.50
C ILE A 101 -9.94 1.45 -17.57
N LEU A 102 -9.27 2.29 -16.79
CA LEU A 102 -9.94 3.21 -15.86
C LEU A 102 -10.84 4.21 -16.60
N SER A 103 -10.50 4.59 -17.84
CA SER A 103 -11.31 5.52 -18.62
C SER A 103 -12.70 4.97 -18.99
N GLU A 104 -12.91 3.65 -18.95
CA GLU A 104 -14.20 2.98 -19.18
C GLU A 104 -15.07 2.89 -17.90
N TYR A 105 -14.54 3.39 -16.75
CA TYR A 105 -15.19 3.28 -15.44
C TYR A 105 -15.39 4.65 -14.76
N LYS A 106 -15.55 5.71 -15.52
CA LYS A 106 -15.72 7.04 -14.94
C LYS A 106 -16.99 7.13 -14.11
N SER A 107 -16.86 7.42 -12.82
CA SER A 107 -17.93 7.40 -11.82
C SER A 107 -18.19 8.78 -11.20
N PRO A 108 -19.45 9.14 -10.88
CA PRO A 108 -19.75 10.31 -10.06
C PRO A 108 -19.33 10.06 -8.60
N LYS A 109 -18.95 11.15 -7.92
CA LYS A 109 -18.73 11.14 -6.48
C LYS A 109 -20.02 11.48 -5.75
N PHE A 110 -20.26 10.79 -4.61
CA PHE A 110 -21.34 11.09 -3.68
C PHE A 110 -20.78 11.32 -2.28
N ASP A 111 -21.12 12.44 -1.65
CA ASP A 111 -20.61 12.80 -0.32
C ASP A 111 -21.09 11.87 0.81
N TYR A 112 -22.15 11.09 0.58
CA TYR A 112 -22.63 10.09 1.54
C TYR A 112 -21.94 8.73 1.41
N LEU A 113 -21.07 8.54 0.42
CA LEU A 113 -20.27 7.33 0.22
C LEU A 113 -18.84 7.53 0.72
N PRO A 114 -18.15 6.43 1.06
CA PRO A 114 -16.74 6.49 1.42
C PRO A 114 -15.86 6.91 0.23
N SER A 115 -14.58 7.20 0.53
CA SER A 115 -13.58 7.63 -0.47
C SER A 115 -13.27 6.56 -1.52
N PHE A 116 -13.53 5.29 -1.21
CA PHE A 116 -13.36 4.15 -2.12
C PHE A 116 -14.70 3.48 -2.36
N THR A 117 -15.17 3.53 -3.61
CA THR A 117 -16.46 2.98 -4.04
C THR A 117 -16.32 1.86 -5.06
N GLY A 118 -15.11 1.60 -5.51
CA GLY A 118 -14.70 0.61 -6.50
C GLY A 118 -13.54 1.12 -7.33
N GLY A 119 -12.76 0.22 -7.91
CA GLY A 119 -11.56 0.58 -8.64
C GLY A 119 -10.52 -0.51 -8.62
N LEU A 120 -9.27 -0.11 -8.76
CA LEU A 120 -8.11 -0.98 -8.75
C LEU A 120 -7.55 -1.11 -7.33
N VAL A 121 -7.28 -2.33 -6.89
CA VAL A 121 -6.60 -2.65 -5.62
C VAL A 121 -5.42 -3.57 -5.91
N GLY A 122 -4.28 -3.33 -5.28
CA GLY A 122 -3.08 -4.16 -5.44
C GLY A 122 -1.81 -3.36 -5.23
N TYR A 123 -0.79 -3.64 -6.06
CA TYR A 123 0.50 -2.97 -5.89
C TYR A 123 1.19 -2.60 -7.22
N PHE A 124 2.03 -1.56 -7.12
CA PHE A 124 3.13 -1.28 -8.03
C PHE A 124 4.43 -1.61 -7.31
N SER A 125 5.32 -2.38 -7.92
CA SER A 125 6.58 -2.77 -7.31
C SER A 125 7.56 -1.60 -7.17
N TYR A 126 8.60 -1.76 -6.35
CA TYR A 126 9.74 -0.85 -6.34
C TYR A 126 10.37 -0.72 -7.73
N ASP A 127 10.46 -1.85 -8.45
CA ASP A 127 11.12 -1.95 -9.75
C ASP A 127 10.31 -1.31 -10.90
N TYR A 128 9.04 -0.94 -10.63
CA TYR A 128 8.19 -0.21 -11.58
C TYR A 128 8.80 1.12 -12.05
N LEU A 129 9.67 1.75 -11.24
CA LEU A 129 10.43 2.94 -11.63
C LEU A 129 11.19 2.73 -12.96
N GLY A 130 11.62 1.49 -13.25
CA GLY A 130 12.36 1.13 -14.49
C GLY A 130 11.59 1.40 -15.77
N TYR A 131 10.28 1.56 -15.74
CA TYR A 131 9.48 1.96 -16.91
C TYR A 131 9.62 3.44 -17.25
N LYS A 132 9.86 4.29 -16.26
CA LYS A 132 10.14 5.72 -16.45
C LYS A 132 11.65 5.99 -16.60
N GLU A 133 12.47 5.34 -15.79
CA GLU A 133 13.92 5.56 -15.71
C GLU A 133 14.67 4.36 -16.31
N LYS A 134 14.83 4.35 -17.62
CA LYS A 134 15.50 3.25 -18.35
C LYS A 134 16.91 2.93 -17.84
N SER A 135 17.58 3.90 -17.22
CA SER A 135 18.91 3.73 -16.62
C SER A 135 18.96 2.77 -15.42
N ILE A 136 17.79 2.44 -14.86
CA ILE A 136 17.65 1.55 -13.69
C ILE A 136 17.15 0.17 -14.13
N ARG A 137 16.40 0.08 -15.23
CA ARG A 137 15.75 -1.14 -15.70
C ARG A 137 16.78 -2.25 -15.99
N GLY A 138 16.50 -3.47 -15.50
CA GLY A 138 17.29 -4.66 -15.80
C GLY A 138 18.65 -4.74 -15.12
N LYS A 139 18.94 -3.88 -14.12
CA LYS A 139 20.22 -3.91 -13.41
C LYS A 139 20.28 -4.97 -12.32
N ALA A 140 19.14 -5.36 -11.72
CA ALA A 140 19.07 -6.33 -10.66
C ALA A 140 18.45 -7.65 -11.16
N ARG A 141 18.96 -8.79 -10.67
CA ARG A 141 18.43 -10.12 -11.01
C ARG A 141 17.06 -10.34 -10.38
N ASP A 142 16.14 -10.91 -11.16
CA ASP A 142 14.89 -11.46 -10.64
C ASP A 142 15.04 -12.96 -10.38
N THR A 143 14.76 -13.39 -9.15
CA THR A 143 14.88 -14.80 -8.76
C THR A 143 13.55 -15.46 -8.43
N GLU A 144 12.46 -14.66 -8.39
CA GLU A 144 11.15 -15.12 -7.90
C GLU A 144 10.00 -14.70 -8.82
N ASP A 145 10.28 -14.02 -9.93
CA ASP A 145 9.30 -13.52 -10.91
C ASP A 145 8.22 -12.63 -10.28
N PHE A 146 8.64 -11.69 -9.41
CA PHE A 146 7.70 -10.71 -8.84
C PHE A 146 7.19 -9.77 -9.93
N LYS A 147 5.87 -9.58 -9.94
CA LYS A 147 5.23 -8.68 -10.88
C LYS A 147 5.64 -7.23 -10.59
N ASP A 148 5.85 -6.45 -11.66
CA ASP A 148 6.08 -5.01 -11.56
C ASP A 148 4.77 -4.27 -11.24
N VAL A 149 3.65 -4.82 -11.75
CA VAL A 149 2.28 -4.37 -11.45
C VAL A 149 1.42 -5.59 -11.19
N ASP A 150 0.64 -5.58 -10.12
CA ASP A 150 -0.38 -6.58 -9.82
C ASP A 150 -1.61 -5.89 -9.22
N LEU A 151 -2.60 -5.65 -10.05
CA LEU A 151 -3.81 -4.92 -9.72
C LEU A 151 -5.04 -5.76 -10.05
N MET A 152 -6.07 -5.61 -9.23
CA MET A 152 -7.37 -6.26 -9.41
C MET A 152 -8.46 -5.18 -9.47
N LEU A 153 -9.34 -5.26 -10.46
CA LEU A 153 -10.45 -4.34 -10.63
C LEU A 153 -11.70 -4.86 -9.94
N PHE A 154 -12.16 -4.13 -8.94
CA PHE A 154 -13.36 -4.46 -8.16
C PHE A 154 -14.48 -3.46 -8.43
N ASP A 155 -15.64 -3.97 -8.81
CA ASP A 155 -16.87 -3.19 -8.98
C ASP A 155 -17.83 -3.31 -7.80
N LYS A 156 -17.51 -4.16 -6.83
CA LYS A 156 -18.25 -4.36 -5.57
C LYS A 156 -17.33 -4.05 -4.40
N VAL A 157 -17.82 -3.28 -3.45
CA VAL A 157 -17.08 -2.92 -2.23
C VAL A 157 -17.97 -3.11 -1.00
N ILE A 158 -17.40 -3.67 0.04
CA ILE A 158 -17.97 -3.74 1.38
C ILE A 158 -17.17 -2.76 2.24
N ALA A 159 -17.81 -1.68 2.68
CA ALA A 159 -17.17 -0.69 3.53
C ALA A 159 -17.78 -0.72 4.94
N PHE A 160 -16.99 -1.10 5.93
CA PHE A 160 -17.36 -0.95 7.33
C PHE A 160 -17.09 0.48 7.76
N ASP A 161 -18.13 1.22 8.14
CA ASP A 161 -18.03 2.52 8.78
C ASP A 161 -17.87 2.31 10.29
N ASN A 162 -16.64 2.33 10.77
CA ASN A 162 -16.30 2.08 12.17
C ASN A 162 -16.82 3.18 13.10
N LEU A 163 -17.03 4.41 12.59
CA LEU A 163 -17.59 5.52 13.35
C LEU A 163 -19.09 5.37 13.53
N CYS A 164 -19.81 5.10 12.43
CA CYS A 164 -21.27 5.00 12.44
C CYS A 164 -21.80 3.58 12.76
N GLN A 165 -20.92 2.60 12.95
CA GLN A 165 -21.27 1.19 13.23
C GLN A 165 -22.22 0.60 12.16
N LYS A 166 -21.88 0.85 10.88
CA LYS A 166 -22.64 0.39 9.72
C LYS A 166 -21.73 -0.31 8.72
N ILE A 167 -22.34 -1.13 7.88
CA ILE A 167 -21.73 -1.66 6.67
C ILE A 167 -22.42 -1.03 5.47
N ILE A 168 -21.65 -0.41 4.60
CA ILE A 168 -22.11 0.14 3.33
C ILE A 168 -21.75 -0.86 2.26
N LEU A 169 -22.76 -1.46 1.64
CA LEU A 169 -22.60 -2.35 0.49
C LEU A 169 -22.72 -1.53 -0.79
N ILE A 170 -21.76 -1.64 -1.68
CA ILE A 170 -21.68 -0.86 -2.92
C ILE A 170 -21.55 -1.82 -4.10
N ALA A 171 -22.36 -1.58 -5.15
CA ALA A 171 -22.26 -2.26 -6.43
C ALA A 171 -22.28 -1.21 -7.55
N ASN A 172 -21.25 -1.20 -8.38
CA ASN A 172 -21.15 -0.28 -9.50
C ASN A 172 -21.91 -0.83 -10.71
N MET A 173 -22.83 -0.04 -11.25
CA MET A 173 -23.65 -0.40 -12.42
C MET A 173 -23.18 0.38 -13.65
N SER A 174 -23.29 -0.21 -14.86
CA SER A 174 -23.15 0.53 -16.12
C SER A 174 -24.33 1.47 -16.34
N LEU A 175 -24.06 2.64 -16.89
CA LEU A 175 -25.04 3.64 -17.30
C LEU A 175 -25.54 3.47 -18.76
N ASP A 176 -25.06 2.48 -19.53
CA ASP A 176 -25.52 2.21 -20.89
C ASP A 176 -27.03 1.84 -20.95
N ALA A 177 -27.47 1.08 -19.95
CA ALA A 177 -28.88 0.69 -19.79
C ALA A 177 -29.31 0.91 -18.34
N PRO A 178 -29.60 2.16 -17.92
CA PRO A 178 -29.75 2.55 -16.51
C PRO A 178 -30.75 1.72 -15.71
N GLU A 179 -31.89 1.38 -16.30
CA GLU A 179 -32.94 0.60 -15.61
C GLU A 179 -32.52 -0.86 -15.39
N THR A 180 -31.95 -1.48 -16.40
CA THR A 180 -31.42 -2.85 -16.31
C THR A 180 -30.25 -2.92 -15.35
N GLY A 181 -29.31 -2.00 -15.46
CA GLY A 181 -28.13 -1.89 -14.58
C GLY A 181 -28.55 -1.70 -13.12
N TYR A 182 -29.51 -0.81 -12.86
CA TYR A 182 -30.01 -0.55 -11.52
C TYR A 182 -30.64 -1.80 -10.88
N ASN A 183 -31.49 -2.50 -11.61
CA ASN A 183 -32.12 -3.73 -11.13
C ASN A 183 -31.06 -4.81 -10.85
N LYS A 184 -30.03 -4.95 -11.71
CA LYS A 184 -28.91 -5.85 -11.50
C LYS A 184 -28.13 -5.50 -10.24
N ALA A 185 -27.79 -4.23 -10.04
CA ALA A 185 -27.09 -3.77 -8.84
C ALA A 185 -27.88 -4.05 -7.54
N ILE A 186 -29.22 -3.90 -7.57
CA ILE A 186 -30.05 -4.28 -6.42
C ILE A 186 -29.98 -5.78 -6.12
N VAL A 187 -29.95 -6.63 -7.13
CA VAL A 187 -29.80 -8.08 -6.95
C VAL A 187 -28.43 -8.39 -6.35
N GLU A 188 -27.36 -7.78 -6.86
CA GLU A 188 -26.00 -7.94 -6.35
C GLU A 188 -25.89 -7.49 -4.90
N LEU A 189 -26.47 -6.35 -4.53
CA LEU A 189 -26.50 -5.86 -3.14
C LEU A 189 -27.25 -6.82 -2.19
N LYS A 190 -28.35 -7.43 -2.66
CA LYS A 190 -29.07 -8.44 -1.88
C LYS A 190 -28.24 -9.71 -1.70
N GLN A 191 -27.59 -10.18 -2.75
CA GLN A 191 -26.68 -11.34 -2.70
C GLN A 191 -25.51 -11.10 -1.76
N LEU A 192 -24.91 -9.90 -1.82
CA LEU A 192 -23.81 -9.50 -0.94
C LEU A 192 -24.25 -9.50 0.53
N ARG A 193 -25.42 -8.94 0.82
CA ARG A 193 -26.01 -8.96 2.15
C ARG A 193 -26.23 -10.40 2.66
N GLU A 194 -26.87 -11.26 1.84
CA GLU A 194 -27.13 -12.67 2.20
C GLU A 194 -25.81 -13.43 2.42
N LEU A 195 -24.79 -13.17 1.59
CA LEU A 195 -23.46 -13.75 1.75
C LEU A 195 -22.84 -13.38 3.11
N LEU A 196 -22.90 -12.11 3.52
CA LEU A 196 -22.36 -11.67 4.81
C LEU A 196 -23.16 -12.22 6.01
N MET A 197 -24.48 -12.38 5.86
CA MET A 197 -25.35 -12.85 6.95
C MET A 197 -25.33 -14.38 7.14
N HIS A 198 -25.17 -15.13 6.04
CA HIS A 198 -25.38 -16.57 6.03
C HIS A 198 -24.28 -17.37 5.35
N GLY A 199 -23.25 -16.70 4.81
CA GLY A 199 -22.12 -17.37 4.13
C GLY A 199 -21.31 -18.21 5.12
N GLU A 200 -20.85 -19.36 4.65
CA GLU A 200 -19.94 -20.21 5.42
C GLU A 200 -18.54 -19.58 5.49
N LYS A 201 -17.94 -19.62 6.65
CA LYS A 201 -16.57 -19.15 6.87
C LYS A 201 -15.59 -20.21 6.38
N LYS A 202 -14.57 -19.79 5.65
CA LYS A 202 -13.48 -20.68 5.26
C LYS A 202 -12.78 -21.15 6.54
N GLN A 203 -12.64 -22.47 6.70
CA GLN A 203 -11.74 -23.02 7.69
C GLN A 203 -10.30 -22.75 7.22
N ASN A 204 -9.59 -21.93 7.97
CA ASN A 204 -8.21 -21.60 7.65
C ASN A 204 -7.32 -22.80 7.95
N MET A 205 -6.61 -23.27 6.94
CA MET A 205 -5.34 -23.94 7.19
C MET A 205 -4.31 -22.85 7.48
N GLY A 206 -4.04 -22.62 8.75
CA GLY A 206 -3.09 -21.61 9.22
C GLY A 206 -1.75 -21.69 8.49
N GLY A 207 -1.08 -20.56 8.39
CA GLY A 207 0.24 -20.51 7.77
C GLY A 207 1.28 -21.26 8.59
N LYS A 208 2.18 -21.99 7.93
CA LYS A 208 3.24 -22.77 8.59
C LYS A 208 4.59 -22.58 7.91
N LEU A 209 5.59 -22.22 8.70
CA LEU A 209 7.00 -22.27 8.28
C LEU A 209 7.45 -23.72 8.23
N LEU A 210 8.01 -24.13 7.08
CA LEU A 210 8.49 -25.48 6.84
C LEU A 210 10.01 -25.61 7.01
N GLY A 211 10.71 -24.55 7.41
CA GLY A 211 12.15 -24.51 7.59
C GLY A 211 12.62 -23.21 8.21
N ASP A 212 13.92 -23.09 8.39
CA ASP A 212 14.54 -21.90 8.96
C ASP A 212 14.42 -20.70 8.02
N VAL A 213 14.30 -19.51 8.64
CA VAL A 213 14.34 -18.24 7.92
C VAL A 213 15.78 -17.90 7.56
N THR A 214 16.07 -17.79 6.27
CA THR A 214 17.41 -17.51 5.74
C THR A 214 17.48 -16.10 5.14
N PRO A 215 18.55 -15.33 5.43
CA PRO A 215 18.78 -14.03 4.80
C PRO A 215 19.36 -14.23 3.39
N LEU A 216 19.08 -13.26 2.50
CA LEU A 216 19.70 -13.18 1.17
C LEU A 216 21.20 -12.84 1.28
N PHE A 217 21.54 -11.94 2.20
CA PHE A 217 22.90 -11.56 2.53
C PHE A 217 23.17 -11.90 3.99
N ASP A 218 24.26 -12.61 4.25
CA ASP A 218 24.77 -12.76 5.60
C ASP A 218 25.33 -11.43 6.14
N LYS A 219 25.78 -11.45 7.41
CA LYS A 219 26.29 -10.24 8.07
C LYS A 219 27.49 -9.64 7.33
N GLU A 220 28.42 -10.47 6.88
CA GLU A 220 29.65 -10.03 6.21
C GLU A 220 29.33 -9.40 4.86
N GLN A 221 28.50 -10.05 4.05
CA GLN A 221 28.05 -9.55 2.75
C GLN A 221 27.31 -8.22 2.87
N TYR A 222 26.41 -8.09 3.88
CA TYR A 222 25.68 -6.84 4.11
C TYR A 222 26.63 -5.72 4.54
N CYS A 223 27.55 -5.99 5.46
CA CYS A 223 28.55 -5.01 5.90
C CYS A 223 29.44 -4.55 4.74
N GLU A 224 29.84 -5.46 3.82
CA GLU A 224 30.56 -5.07 2.61
C GLU A 224 29.74 -4.13 1.70
N MET A 225 28.44 -4.39 1.54
CA MET A 225 27.56 -3.50 0.78
C MET A 225 27.51 -2.09 1.41
N VAL A 226 27.39 -2.01 2.75
CA VAL A 226 27.40 -0.74 3.48
C VAL A 226 28.70 0.01 3.22
N GLU A 227 29.86 -0.64 3.31
CA GLU A 227 31.17 -0.01 3.05
C GLU A 227 31.30 0.47 1.58
N LYS A 228 30.76 -0.27 0.61
CA LYS A 228 30.70 0.18 -0.79
C LYS A 228 29.82 1.43 -0.93
N ALA A 229 28.65 1.45 -0.30
CA ALA A 229 27.76 2.60 -0.31
C ALA A 229 28.41 3.83 0.34
N LYS A 230 29.09 3.68 1.46
CA LYS A 230 29.86 4.77 2.12
C LYS A 230 30.95 5.35 1.23
N ARG A 231 31.57 4.54 0.37
CA ARG A 231 32.53 5.06 -0.62
C ARG A 231 31.86 5.99 -1.62
N HIS A 232 30.71 5.59 -2.18
CA HIS A 232 29.92 6.44 -3.10
C HIS A 232 29.46 7.74 -2.44
N ILE A 233 29.13 7.72 -1.13
CA ILE A 233 28.81 8.93 -0.37
C ILE A 233 30.05 9.84 -0.25
N LYS A 234 31.22 9.30 0.08
CA LYS A 234 32.47 10.06 0.20
C LYS A 234 32.95 10.62 -1.15
N GLU A 235 32.71 9.92 -2.22
CA GLU A 235 33.02 10.35 -3.60
C GLU A 235 32.04 11.39 -4.14
N GLY A 236 30.93 11.64 -3.43
CA GLY A 236 29.93 12.66 -3.78
C GLY A 236 28.86 12.19 -4.77
N ASP A 237 28.75 10.89 -5.03
CA ASP A 237 27.70 10.32 -5.90
C ASP A 237 26.31 10.49 -5.29
N ILE A 238 26.18 10.31 -3.99
CA ILE A 238 24.94 10.33 -3.20
C ILE A 238 25.20 10.91 -1.80
N PHE A 239 24.14 11.36 -1.14
CA PHE A 239 24.19 11.79 0.27
C PHE A 239 23.77 10.67 1.21
N GLN A 240 22.78 9.87 0.78
CA GLN A 240 22.20 8.77 1.52
C GLN A 240 21.68 7.69 0.57
N ILE A 241 21.69 6.45 1.03
CA ILE A 241 21.13 5.30 0.32
C ILE A 241 20.49 4.34 1.32
N VAL A 242 19.38 3.71 0.94
CA VAL A 242 18.74 2.66 1.76
C VAL A 242 19.09 1.29 1.19
N LEU A 243 19.87 0.52 1.94
CA LEU A 243 20.19 -0.87 1.60
C LEU A 243 19.27 -1.84 2.34
N SER A 244 18.84 -2.90 1.66
CA SER A 244 17.89 -3.86 2.23
C SER A 244 18.41 -5.28 2.21
N ASN A 245 17.84 -6.11 3.09
CA ASN A 245 18.05 -7.54 3.11
C ASN A 245 16.72 -8.28 3.07
N ARG A 246 16.63 -9.34 2.30
CA ARG A 246 15.44 -10.19 2.16
C ARG A 246 15.63 -11.46 2.98
N LEU A 247 14.67 -11.74 3.84
CA LEU A 247 14.56 -12.97 4.61
C LEU A 247 13.52 -13.87 3.94
N SER A 248 13.77 -15.14 3.82
CA SER A 248 12.86 -16.10 3.21
C SER A 248 12.88 -17.44 3.90
N ALA A 249 11.73 -18.14 3.86
CA ALA A 249 11.59 -19.51 4.33
C ALA A 249 10.57 -20.27 3.47
N PRO A 250 10.67 -21.59 3.32
CA PRO A 250 9.59 -22.40 2.80
C PRO A 250 8.34 -22.25 3.65
N PHE A 251 7.17 -22.10 3.00
CA PHE A 251 5.92 -21.78 3.68
C PHE A 251 4.73 -22.45 3.02
N GLU A 252 3.82 -22.97 3.84
CA GLU A 252 2.54 -23.57 3.43
C GLU A 252 1.38 -22.86 4.12
N GLY A 253 0.18 -22.94 3.56
CA GLY A 253 -1.03 -22.32 4.12
C GLY A 253 -1.19 -20.84 3.72
N SER A 254 -1.98 -20.09 4.49
CA SER A 254 -2.36 -18.70 4.24
C SER A 254 -1.64 -17.73 5.17
N LEU A 255 -1.39 -16.50 4.68
CA LEU A 255 -0.91 -15.39 5.50
C LEU A 255 -2.02 -14.66 6.26
N PHE A 256 -3.27 -15.12 6.17
CA PHE A 256 -4.38 -14.41 6.82
C PHE A 256 -4.26 -14.36 8.34
N ASP A 257 -3.84 -15.45 8.97
CA ASP A 257 -3.60 -15.45 10.41
C ASP A 257 -2.37 -14.62 10.80
N THR A 258 -1.34 -14.58 9.94
CA THR A 258 -0.23 -13.64 10.09
C THR A 258 -0.73 -12.19 10.07
N TYR A 259 -1.67 -11.85 9.17
CA TYR A 259 -2.33 -10.53 9.17
C TYR A 259 -3.10 -10.26 10.47
N ARG A 260 -3.88 -11.23 10.98
CA ARG A 260 -4.61 -11.12 12.24
C ARG A 260 -3.68 -10.82 13.42
N VAL A 261 -2.53 -11.49 13.47
CA VAL A 261 -1.50 -11.25 14.49
C VAL A 261 -0.85 -9.88 14.32
N LEU A 262 -0.50 -9.47 13.08
CA LEU A 262 0.06 -8.13 12.81
C LEU A 262 -0.82 -7.01 13.33
N ARG A 263 -2.15 -7.13 13.20
CA ARG A 263 -3.11 -6.15 13.74
C ARG A 263 -2.96 -5.91 15.24
N THR A 264 -2.50 -6.90 15.98
CA THR A 264 -2.37 -6.84 17.45
C THR A 264 -0.99 -6.39 17.90
N ILE A 265 0.07 -6.82 17.22
CA ILE A 265 1.45 -6.55 17.63
C ILE A 265 2.05 -5.32 16.99
N ASN A 266 1.56 -4.91 15.82
CA ASN A 266 2.08 -3.76 15.07
C ASN A 266 0.97 -2.95 14.40
N PRO A 267 -0.03 -2.43 15.14
CA PRO A 267 -1.09 -1.62 14.56
C PRO A 267 -0.50 -0.39 13.86
N SER A 268 -0.93 -0.13 12.64
CA SER A 268 -0.35 0.88 11.74
C SER A 268 -1.46 1.64 10.99
N PRO A 269 -1.18 2.84 10.46
CA PRO A 269 -2.13 3.61 9.66
C PRO A 269 -2.65 2.86 8.43
N TYR A 270 -1.82 2.01 7.84
CA TYR A 270 -2.19 1.15 6.72
C TYR A 270 -2.02 -0.31 7.11
N MET A 271 -3.13 -0.97 7.35
CA MET A 271 -3.21 -2.40 7.55
C MET A 271 -3.86 -3.02 6.32
N PHE A 272 -3.23 -4.02 5.73
CA PHE A 272 -3.75 -4.63 4.52
C PHE A 272 -3.45 -6.11 4.42
N TYR A 273 -4.40 -6.80 3.81
CA TYR A 273 -4.27 -8.16 3.35
C TYR A 273 -4.86 -8.25 1.95
N PHE A 274 -4.19 -8.91 1.04
CA PHE A 274 -4.78 -9.31 -0.23
C PHE A 274 -4.21 -10.63 -0.73
N SER A 275 -5.03 -11.35 -1.47
CA SER A 275 -4.69 -12.59 -2.14
C SER A 275 -5.06 -12.51 -3.62
N GLY A 276 -4.19 -13.02 -4.48
CA GLY A 276 -4.35 -13.11 -5.92
C GLY A 276 -4.00 -14.51 -6.43
N THR A 277 -3.77 -14.61 -7.74
CA THR A 277 -3.50 -15.89 -8.41
C THR A 277 -2.25 -16.60 -7.85
N ASP A 278 -1.16 -15.87 -7.61
CA ASP A 278 0.16 -16.42 -7.26
C ASP A 278 0.86 -15.69 -6.11
N VAL A 279 0.21 -14.67 -5.54
CA VAL A 279 0.76 -13.86 -4.46
C VAL A 279 -0.26 -13.66 -3.36
N GLU A 280 0.20 -13.67 -2.12
CA GLU A 280 -0.56 -13.31 -0.94
C GLU A 280 0.28 -12.34 -0.11
N VAL A 281 -0.31 -11.26 0.37
CA VAL A 281 0.40 -10.19 1.11
C VAL A 281 -0.35 -9.85 2.38
N ALA A 282 0.39 -9.76 3.48
CA ALA A 282 -0.07 -9.27 4.77
C ALA A 282 0.87 -8.15 5.24
N GLY A 283 0.33 -6.99 5.63
CA GLY A 283 1.17 -5.87 5.96
C GLY A 283 0.58 -4.87 6.94
N ALA A 284 1.48 -4.10 7.54
CA ALA A 284 1.23 -3.06 8.53
C ALA A 284 2.15 -1.87 8.30
N SER A 285 1.88 -1.09 7.25
CA SER A 285 2.74 0.04 6.87
C SER A 285 2.43 1.30 7.69
N PRO A 286 3.44 1.95 8.24
CA PRO A 286 3.25 3.21 8.97
C PRO A 286 3.22 4.44 8.04
N GLU A 287 3.56 4.30 6.75
CA GLU A 287 3.94 5.43 5.92
C GLU A 287 3.12 5.51 4.62
N THR A 288 2.48 6.66 4.40
CA THR A 288 1.81 6.99 3.14
C THR A 288 2.85 7.20 2.05
N LEU A 289 2.67 6.57 0.89
CA LEU A 289 3.46 6.90 -0.30
C LEU A 289 2.92 8.18 -0.93
N VAL A 290 1.71 8.11 -1.46
CA VAL A 290 0.98 9.25 -2.00
C VAL A 290 -0.52 9.02 -1.94
N LYS A 291 -1.25 10.05 -1.52
CA LYS A 291 -2.71 10.12 -1.54
C LYS A 291 -3.15 11.21 -2.49
N LEU A 292 -4.15 10.93 -3.30
CA LEU A 292 -4.83 11.89 -4.16
C LEU A 292 -6.31 11.92 -3.79
N GLU A 293 -6.78 13.05 -3.31
CA GLU A 293 -8.18 13.22 -2.94
C GLU A 293 -8.71 14.55 -3.42
N ASN A 294 -9.73 14.52 -4.26
CA ASN A 294 -10.37 15.73 -4.83
C ASN A 294 -9.37 16.68 -5.52
N GLY A 295 -8.39 16.14 -6.24
CA GLY A 295 -7.37 16.91 -6.94
C GLY A 295 -6.23 17.42 -6.06
N VAL A 296 -6.21 17.04 -4.76
CA VAL A 296 -5.13 17.40 -3.83
C VAL A 296 -4.27 16.18 -3.53
N LEU A 297 -2.99 16.33 -3.77
CA LEU A 297 -1.95 15.35 -3.46
C LEU A 297 -1.42 15.56 -2.05
N HIS A 298 -1.16 14.47 -1.34
CA HIS A 298 -0.44 14.49 -0.05
C HIS A 298 0.60 13.37 -0.03
N THR A 299 1.74 13.66 0.58
CA THR A 299 2.73 12.65 0.99
C THR A 299 3.19 12.96 2.41
N PHE A 300 3.51 11.90 3.17
CA PHE A 300 3.86 12.00 4.58
C PHE A 300 5.26 11.43 4.78
N GLN A 301 6.19 12.27 5.19
CA GLN A 301 7.54 11.88 5.53
C GLN A 301 7.60 11.56 7.01
N LEU A 302 8.10 10.37 7.34
CA LEU A 302 8.42 9.96 8.70
C LEU A 302 9.93 9.69 8.81
N ALA A 303 10.60 10.33 9.76
CA ALA A 303 11.99 10.09 10.08
C ALA A 303 12.27 10.36 11.55
N GLY A 304 13.45 9.97 12.02
CA GLY A 304 13.78 10.07 13.42
C GLY A 304 12.92 9.12 14.26
N THR A 305 13.54 8.41 15.19
CA THR A 305 12.81 7.44 16.02
C THR A 305 13.27 7.54 17.46
N ARG A 306 12.31 7.57 18.39
CA ARG A 306 12.55 7.38 19.82
C ARG A 306 11.52 6.38 20.36
N PRO A 307 11.89 5.58 21.37
CA PRO A 307 10.91 4.74 22.08
C PRO A 307 9.91 5.62 22.82
N ARG A 308 8.74 5.03 23.15
CA ARG A 308 7.78 5.68 24.04
C ARG A 308 8.31 5.65 25.48
N GLY A 309 8.07 6.74 26.23
CA GLY A 309 8.37 6.81 27.65
C GLY A 309 7.43 5.95 28.49
N ALA A 310 7.91 5.46 29.63
CA ALA A 310 7.07 4.73 30.58
C ALA A 310 6.07 5.65 31.30
N THR A 311 6.37 6.96 31.38
CA THR A 311 5.51 8.00 31.93
C THR A 311 5.31 9.14 30.94
N ALA A 312 4.29 9.98 31.15
CA ALA A 312 4.05 11.15 30.30
C ALA A 312 5.20 12.16 30.33
N GLU A 313 5.89 12.29 31.49
CA GLU A 313 7.05 13.17 31.61
C GLU A 313 8.27 12.64 30.86
N GLU A 314 8.50 11.33 30.91
CA GLU A 314 9.56 10.68 30.14
C GLU A 314 9.29 10.77 28.63
N ASP A 315 8.05 10.51 28.22
CA ASP A 315 7.61 10.63 26.82
C ASP A 315 7.88 12.05 26.28
N LYS A 316 7.55 13.07 27.08
CA LYS A 316 7.82 14.47 26.72
C LYS A 316 9.31 14.79 26.62
N LYS A 317 10.15 14.25 27.51
CA LYS A 317 11.62 14.43 27.42
C LYS A 317 12.20 13.79 26.16
N LEU A 318 11.72 12.60 25.79
CA LEU A 318 12.15 11.92 24.57
C LEU A 318 11.72 12.70 23.32
N GLU A 319 10.52 13.26 23.31
CA GLU A 319 10.03 14.17 22.28
C GLU A 319 10.90 15.43 22.14
N GLU A 320 11.14 16.12 23.25
CA GLU A 320 11.99 17.32 23.26
C GLU A 320 13.43 17.01 22.81
N GLY A 321 13.95 15.83 23.19
CA GLY A 321 15.25 15.35 22.74
C GLY A 321 15.30 15.07 21.24
N LEU A 322 14.23 14.45 20.69
CA LEU A 322 14.12 14.18 19.27
C LEU A 322 14.04 15.46 18.44
N LEU A 323 13.24 16.44 18.87
CA LEU A 323 13.09 17.74 18.20
C LEU A 323 14.30 18.66 18.31
N LYS A 324 15.29 18.33 19.16
CA LYS A 324 16.57 19.05 19.31
C LYS A 324 17.73 18.31 18.66
N ASP A 325 17.52 17.11 18.16
CA ASP A 325 18.57 16.33 17.52
C ASP A 325 18.80 16.85 16.09
N GLU A 326 19.88 17.60 15.92
CA GLU A 326 20.24 18.26 14.66
C GLU A 326 20.44 17.26 13.51
N LYS A 327 20.92 16.05 13.79
CA LYS A 327 21.13 15.00 12.80
C LYS A 327 19.79 14.49 12.29
N GLU A 328 18.88 14.13 13.21
CA GLU A 328 17.53 13.63 12.88
C GLU A 328 16.73 14.70 12.11
N LEU A 329 16.82 15.96 12.53
CA LEU A 329 16.17 17.08 11.83
C LEU A 329 16.75 17.32 10.43
N ALA A 330 18.08 17.24 10.26
CA ALA A 330 18.71 17.40 8.95
C ALA A 330 18.28 16.28 7.97
N GLU A 331 18.25 15.03 8.44
CA GLU A 331 17.77 13.90 7.66
C GLU A 331 16.29 14.07 7.29
N HIS A 332 15.45 14.44 8.27
CA HIS A 332 14.04 14.67 8.05
C HIS A 332 13.79 15.81 7.04
N ASN A 333 14.50 16.93 7.15
CA ASN A 333 14.39 18.04 6.19
C ASN A 333 14.75 17.62 4.76
N MET A 334 15.77 16.77 4.60
CA MET A 334 16.13 16.21 3.29
C MET A 334 14.97 15.38 2.71
N LEU A 335 14.29 14.55 3.51
CA LEU A 335 13.13 13.77 3.07
C LEU A 335 11.93 14.66 2.72
N VAL A 336 11.70 15.73 3.48
CA VAL A 336 10.66 16.73 3.16
C VAL A 336 10.94 17.42 1.83
N ASP A 337 12.19 17.82 1.57
CA ASP A 337 12.57 18.43 0.29
C ASP A 337 12.44 17.45 -0.88
N LEU A 338 12.77 16.18 -0.66
CA LEU A 338 12.56 15.12 -1.65
C LEU A 338 11.06 14.94 -1.97
N GLY A 339 10.19 14.92 -0.95
CA GLY A 339 8.74 14.87 -1.12
C GLY A 339 8.19 16.09 -1.86
N ARG A 340 8.69 17.29 -1.56
CA ARG A 340 8.34 18.51 -2.30
C ARG A 340 8.75 18.43 -3.78
N ASN A 341 9.95 17.93 -4.04
CA ASN A 341 10.44 17.73 -5.41
C ASN A 341 9.61 16.69 -6.16
N ASP A 342 9.24 15.58 -5.50
CA ASP A 342 8.45 14.53 -6.12
C ASP A 342 7.04 15.02 -6.48
N LEU A 343 6.32 15.63 -5.53
CA LEU A 343 5.00 16.21 -5.81
C LEU A 343 5.08 17.35 -6.83
N GLY A 344 6.17 18.12 -6.84
CA GLY A 344 6.38 19.24 -7.77
C GLY A 344 6.35 18.82 -9.24
N LYS A 345 6.67 17.57 -9.56
CA LYS A 345 6.66 17.04 -10.92
C LYS A 345 5.26 17.04 -11.55
N VAL A 346 4.22 16.82 -10.72
CA VAL A 346 2.81 16.64 -11.15
C VAL A 346 1.86 17.71 -10.60
N SER A 347 2.33 18.59 -9.70
CA SER A 347 1.51 19.62 -9.08
C SER A 347 1.49 20.91 -9.89
N LYS A 348 0.42 21.69 -9.72
CA LYS A 348 0.32 23.05 -10.26
C LYS A 348 1.44 23.91 -9.70
N PHE A 349 1.98 24.77 -10.54
CA PHE A 349 3.08 25.65 -10.14
C PHE A 349 2.69 26.53 -8.94
N GLY A 350 3.54 26.55 -7.93
CA GLY A 350 3.30 27.31 -6.69
C GLY A 350 2.31 26.68 -5.70
N SER A 351 1.73 25.50 -6.00
CA SER A 351 0.78 24.83 -5.10
C SER A 351 1.42 23.90 -4.07
N VAL A 352 2.70 23.54 -4.27
CA VAL A 352 3.40 22.63 -3.34
C VAL A 352 3.74 23.36 -2.05
N GLN A 353 3.24 22.85 -0.94
CA GLN A 353 3.38 23.44 0.39
C GLN A 353 3.68 22.36 1.43
N VAL A 354 4.43 22.73 2.47
CA VAL A 354 4.55 21.93 3.68
C VAL A 354 3.45 22.36 4.64
N GLU A 355 2.38 21.57 4.75
CA GLU A 355 1.24 21.89 5.63
C GLU A 355 1.59 21.71 7.10
N LYS A 356 2.37 20.67 7.38
CA LYS A 356 2.78 20.30 8.74
C LYS A 356 4.26 19.97 8.70
N LEU A 357 5.04 20.62 9.53
CA LEU A 357 6.48 20.43 9.62
C LEU A 357 6.86 20.03 11.04
N HIS A 358 7.70 18.98 11.16
CA HIS A 358 8.28 18.50 12.43
C HIS A 358 7.24 18.18 13.52
N SER A 359 6.09 17.60 13.16
CA SER A 359 5.15 17.10 14.15
C SER A 359 5.64 15.79 14.76
N ILE A 360 5.30 15.55 16.02
CA ILE A 360 5.56 14.25 16.64
C ILE A 360 4.37 13.33 16.42
N GLU A 361 4.62 12.27 15.69
CA GLU A 361 3.66 11.19 15.46
C GLU A 361 3.94 10.06 16.45
N ARG A 362 2.94 9.77 17.31
CA ARG A 362 3.07 8.77 18.38
C ARG A 362 2.38 7.49 17.98
N TYR A 363 3.15 6.41 18.01
CA TYR A 363 2.66 5.04 17.82
C TYR A 363 2.71 4.27 19.15
N SER A 364 2.31 3.02 19.16
CA SER A 364 2.24 2.19 20.37
C SER A 364 3.58 2.05 21.09
N HIS A 365 4.68 1.90 20.36
CA HIS A 365 6.01 1.62 20.93
C HIS A 365 7.07 2.66 20.60
N VAL A 366 6.83 3.51 19.62
CA VAL A 366 7.79 4.51 19.14
C VAL A 366 7.09 5.83 18.83
N MET A 367 7.87 6.91 18.74
CA MET A 367 7.48 8.19 18.17
C MET A 367 8.44 8.57 17.04
N HIS A 368 7.92 9.29 16.05
CA HIS A 368 8.67 9.78 14.90
C HIS A 368 8.44 11.27 14.70
N ILE A 369 9.37 11.92 13.99
CA ILE A 369 9.14 13.24 13.40
C ILE A 369 8.34 13.02 12.11
N GLY A 370 7.20 13.69 11.99
CA GLY A 370 6.33 13.64 10.83
C GLY A 370 6.21 15.00 10.15
N SER A 371 6.12 15.00 8.82
CA SER A 371 5.78 16.18 8.04
C SER A 371 4.84 15.82 6.90
N THR A 372 3.98 16.77 6.54
CA THR A 372 3.01 16.60 5.45
C THR A 372 3.34 17.59 4.34
N VAL A 373 3.54 17.09 3.13
CA VAL A 373 3.64 17.90 1.94
C VAL A 373 2.38 17.72 1.11
N ARG A 374 1.78 18.82 0.68
CA ARG A 374 0.62 18.84 -0.22
C ARG A 374 0.95 19.51 -1.54
N GLY A 375 0.15 19.21 -2.58
CA GLY A 375 0.15 19.90 -3.87
C GLY A 375 -1.18 19.73 -4.57
N GLU A 376 -1.56 20.65 -5.46
CA GLU A 376 -2.72 20.48 -6.33
C GLU A 376 -2.27 19.84 -7.63
N ILE A 377 -2.86 18.69 -7.99
CA ILE A 377 -2.49 17.99 -9.24
C ILE A 377 -2.87 18.85 -10.45
N ARG A 378 -2.04 18.85 -11.49
CA ARG A 378 -2.36 19.51 -12.76
C ARG A 378 -3.42 18.69 -13.51
N GLU A 379 -4.23 19.38 -14.32
CA GLU A 379 -5.37 18.78 -15.04
C GLU A 379 -4.96 17.70 -16.07
N GLU A 380 -3.74 17.78 -16.57
CA GLU A 380 -3.17 16.81 -17.52
C GLU A 380 -2.62 15.53 -16.84
N TYR A 381 -2.57 15.46 -15.52
CA TYR A 381 -2.06 14.34 -14.74
C TYR A 381 -3.14 13.65 -13.94
N ASP A 382 -2.90 12.38 -13.62
CA ASP A 382 -3.82 11.53 -12.86
C ASP A 382 -3.11 10.78 -11.71
N ALA A 383 -3.80 9.84 -11.10
CA ALA A 383 -3.30 9.01 -10.00
C ALA A 383 -2.06 8.19 -10.40
N LEU A 384 -1.99 7.71 -11.65
CA LEU A 384 -0.85 6.94 -12.15
C LEU A 384 0.39 7.82 -12.28
N ASP A 385 0.24 9.04 -12.79
CA ASP A 385 1.34 10.01 -12.87
C ASP A 385 1.84 10.39 -11.47
N ALA A 386 0.95 10.48 -10.48
CA ALA A 386 1.32 10.75 -9.09
C ALA A 386 2.14 9.60 -8.48
N ILE A 387 1.75 8.33 -8.71
CA ILE A 387 2.54 7.16 -8.30
C ILE A 387 3.92 7.20 -8.97
N GLU A 388 3.98 7.40 -10.28
CA GLU A 388 5.23 7.43 -11.06
C GLU A 388 6.17 8.58 -10.65
N ALA A 389 5.62 9.71 -10.19
CA ALA A 389 6.41 10.84 -9.71
C ALA A 389 7.07 10.59 -8.35
N VAL A 390 6.39 9.84 -7.47
CA VAL A 390 6.81 9.65 -6.07
C VAL A 390 7.57 8.34 -5.87
N LEU A 391 7.20 7.27 -6.57
CA LEU A 391 7.79 5.94 -6.43
C LEU A 391 9.23 5.88 -6.98
N PRO A 392 10.17 5.23 -6.25
CA PRO A 392 10.05 4.79 -4.88
C PRO A 392 10.19 5.96 -3.89
N ALA A 393 9.66 5.77 -2.69
CA ALA A 393 9.78 6.76 -1.63
C ALA A 393 11.26 7.08 -1.31
N GLY A 394 11.54 8.30 -0.86
CA GLY A 394 12.87 8.71 -0.42
C GLY A 394 13.41 7.87 0.71
N THR A 395 12.54 7.50 1.65
CA THR A 395 12.82 6.62 2.80
C THR A 395 13.20 5.18 2.40
N LEU A 396 12.99 4.79 1.15
CA LEU A 396 13.32 3.47 0.60
C LEU A 396 14.35 3.51 -0.54
N SER A 397 14.83 4.69 -0.93
CA SER A 397 15.79 4.87 -2.04
C SER A 397 17.05 5.61 -1.57
N GLY A 398 17.01 6.91 -1.56
CA GLY A 398 18.10 7.78 -1.16
C GLY A 398 18.11 9.09 -1.93
N ALA A 399 19.18 9.85 -1.76
CA ALA A 399 19.33 11.19 -2.34
C ALA A 399 20.72 11.36 -2.97
N PRO A 400 20.84 11.81 -4.23
CA PRO A 400 19.78 11.98 -5.24
C PRO A 400 19.12 10.65 -5.64
N LYS A 401 17.78 10.65 -5.78
CA LYS A 401 16.94 9.45 -5.94
C LYS A 401 17.41 8.50 -7.05
N ILE A 402 17.58 8.98 -8.26
CA ILE A 402 17.90 8.13 -9.43
C ILE A 402 19.26 7.46 -9.24
N ARG A 403 20.28 8.22 -8.81
CA ARG A 403 21.62 7.65 -8.58
C ARG A 403 21.61 6.62 -7.44
N ALA A 404 20.89 6.89 -6.37
CA ALA A 404 20.71 5.92 -5.28
C ALA A 404 20.03 4.63 -5.78
N CYS A 405 18.97 4.72 -6.58
CA CYS A 405 18.31 3.54 -7.17
C CYS A 405 19.23 2.74 -8.09
N GLN A 406 20.09 3.38 -8.88
CA GLN A 406 21.09 2.69 -9.70
C GLN A 406 22.05 1.88 -8.83
N LEU A 407 22.58 2.51 -7.78
CA LEU A 407 23.50 1.86 -6.85
C LEU A 407 22.83 0.74 -6.05
N ILE A 408 21.56 0.90 -5.66
CA ILE A 408 20.77 -0.18 -5.03
C ILE A 408 20.71 -1.40 -5.94
N GLY A 409 20.37 -1.20 -7.22
CA GLY A 409 20.33 -2.29 -8.20
C GLY A 409 21.69 -2.99 -8.38
N GLU A 410 22.79 -2.23 -8.34
CA GLU A 410 24.15 -2.75 -8.47
C GLU A 410 24.63 -3.47 -7.20
N LEU A 411 24.34 -2.94 -6.02
CA LEU A 411 24.82 -3.45 -4.74
C LEU A 411 24.01 -4.65 -4.25
N GLU A 412 22.67 -4.58 -4.34
CA GLU A 412 21.80 -5.68 -3.92
C GLU A 412 21.71 -6.80 -4.97
N ASP A 413 21.91 -6.49 -6.26
CA ASP A 413 21.79 -7.42 -7.39
C ASP A 413 20.59 -8.37 -7.26
N ASN A 414 19.47 -7.84 -6.74
CA ASN A 414 18.24 -8.57 -6.53
C ASN A 414 17.05 -7.63 -6.60
N LYS A 415 16.09 -7.89 -7.49
CA LYS A 415 14.85 -7.12 -7.57
C LYS A 415 14.16 -7.07 -6.22
N ARG A 416 13.69 -5.90 -5.84
CA ARG A 416 12.98 -5.71 -4.57
C ARG A 416 11.54 -6.20 -4.63
N GLY A 417 10.93 -6.19 -5.81
CA GLY A 417 9.56 -6.59 -6.03
C GLY A 417 8.58 -5.71 -5.25
N ILE A 418 7.74 -6.33 -4.43
CA ILE A 418 6.70 -5.64 -3.67
C ILE A 418 7.31 -4.69 -2.63
N TYR A 419 8.42 -5.07 -1.98
CA TYR A 419 9.06 -4.27 -0.94
C TYR A 419 9.51 -2.90 -1.46
N GLY A 420 9.06 -1.84 -0.78
CA GLY A 420 9.36 -0.45 -1.17
C GLY A 420 8.52 0.06 -2.34
N GLY A 421 7.58 -0.73 -2.83
CA GLY A 421 6.59 -0.35 -3.83
C GLY A 421 5.40 0.40 -3.22
N ALA A 422 4.36 0.61 -4.01
CA ALA A 422 3.09 1.23 -3.63
C ALA A 422 2.01 0.15 -3.46
N ILE A 423 1.33 0.12 -2.31
CA ILE A 423 0.16 -0.74 -2.06
C ILE A 423 -1.05 0.14 -1.72
N GLY A 424 -2.19 -0.13 -2.31
CA GLY A 424 -3.42 0.58 -2.01
C GLY A 424 -4.47 0.46 -3.10
N TYR A 425 -5.19 1.55 -3.35
CA TYR A 425 -6.26 1.58 -4.34
C TYR A 425 -6.24 2.84 -5.20
N ILE A 426 -6.80 2.71 -6.41
CA ILE A 426 -7.18 3.80 -7.30
C ILE A 426 -8.69 3.69 -7.53
N ASP A 427 -9.46 4.68 -7.08
CA ASP A 427 -10.92 4.70 -7.17
C ASP A 427 -11.41 5.15 -8.56
N PHE A 428 -12.60 4.71 -8.94
CA PHE A 428 -13.24 5.11 -10.19
C PHE A 428 -13.56 6.62 -10.29
N THR A 429 -13.51 7.35 -9.20
CA THR A 429 -13.62 8.82 -9.18
C THR A 429 -12.30 9.54 -9.44
N GLY A 430 -11.20 8.80 -9.57
CA GLY A 430 -9.83 9.32 -9.73
C GLY A 430 -9.12 9.58 -8.40
N ASN A 431 -9.75 9.34 -7.26
CA ASN A 431 -9.06 9.36 -5.97
C ASN A 431 -8.13 8.15 -5.82
N MET A 432 -7.12 8.29 -5.00
CA MET A 432 -6.13 7.24 -4.74
C MET A 432 -5.61 7.35 -3.31
N ASP A 433 -5.36 6.20 -2.69
CA ASP A 433 -4.65 6.13 -1.42
C ASP A 433 -3.68 4.95 -1.43
N THR A 434 -2.39 5.24 -1.26
CA THR A 434 -1.31 4.25 -1.32
C THR A 434 -0.31 4.44 -0.18
N CYS A 435 0.12 3.33 0.40
CA CYS A 435 1.22 3.28 1.35
C CYS A 435 2.49 2.73 0.71
N ILE A 436 3.62 2.96 1.39
CA ILE A 436 4.88 2.30 1.06
C ILE A 436 4.80 0.85 1.52
N ALA A 437 5.16 -0.09 0.65
CA ALA A 437 5.16 -1.53 0.95
C ALA A 437 6.33 -1.91 1.87
N ILE A 438 6.20 -1.62 3.15
CA ILE A 438 7.13 -1.96 4.24
C ILE A 438 6.40 -2.66 5.37
N ARG A 439 7.12 -3.34 6.24
CA ARG A 439 6.53 -4.15 7.33
C ARG A 439 5.53 -5.16 6.78
N ILE A 440 5.91 -5.85 5.72
CA ILE A 440 5.09 -6.82 5.01
C ILE A 440 5.69 -8.22 5.13
N ALA A 441 4.80 -9.21 5.14
CA ALA A 441 5.09 -10.60 4.79
C ALA A 441 4.34 -10.91 3.49
N TYR A 442 5.03 -11.51 2.52
CA TYR A 442 4.40 -11.86 1.25
C TYR A 442 4.81 -13.26 0.83
N LYS A 443 3.85 -13.99 0.28
CA LYS A 443 3.99 -15.39 -0.11
C LYS A 443 3.95 -15.53 -1.62
N LYS A 444 4.90 -16.27 -2.16
CA LYS A 444 4.98 -16.66 -3.57
C LYS A 444 5.85 -17.90 -3.71
N ASN A 445 5.60 -18.73 -4.74
CA ASN A 445 6.44 -19.90 -5.08
C ASN A 445 6.67 -20.87 -3.90
N GLY A 446 5.68 -21.05 -3.00
CA GLY A 446 5.84 -21.92 -1.82
C GLY A 446 6.80 -21.38 -0.74
N LYS A 447 7.15 -20.11 -0.81
CA LYS A 447 7.99 -19.41 0.16
C LYS A 447 7.27 -18.20 0.74
N VAL A 448 7.63 -17.81 1.96
CA VAL A 448 7.31 -16.50 2.53
C VAL A 448 8.56 -15.64 2.55
N PHE A 449 8.36 -14.35 2.32
CA PHE A 449 9.40 -13.33 2.28
C PHE A 449 9.07 -12.20 3.24
N VAL A 450 10.11 -11.72 3.93
CA VAL A 450 10.11 -10.47 4.68
C VAL A 450 11.34 -9.69 4.27
N ARG A 451 11.18 -8.40 3.91
CA ARG A 451 12.31 -7.55 3.51
C ARG A 451 12.31 -6.28 4.35
N SER A 452 13.47 -5.82 4.71
CA SER A 452 13.67 -4.61 5.49
C SER A 452 15.02 -3.98 5.14
N GLY A 453 15.21 -2.70 5.47
CA GLY A 453 16.42 -1.97 5.13
C GLY A 453 16.79 -0.91 6.13
N ALA A 454 18.02 -0.42 6.02
CA ALA A 454 18.56 0.66 6.81
C ALA A 454 19.10 1.78 5.91
N GLY A 455 18.97 3.03 6.38
CA GLY A 455 19.49 4.22 5.71
C GLY A 455 20.98 4.41 5.99
N ILE A 456 21.80 4.37 4.95
CA ILE A 456 23.25 4.47 5.05
C ILE A 456 23.69 5.90 4.76
N VAL A 457 24.43 6.47 5.68
CA VAL A 457 25.09 7.78 5.58
C VAL A 457 26.61 7.62 5.81
N ALA A 458 27.37 8.71 5.64
CA ALA A 458 28.84 8.66 5.74
C ALA A 458 29.36 8.05 7.06
N ASP A 459 28.67 8.34 8.17
CA ASP A 459 29.04 7.90 9.52
C ASP A 459 28.39 6.59 9.96
N SER A 460 27.63 5.93 9.07
CA SER A 460 26.99 4.65 9.39
C SER A 460 28.00 3.57 9.78
N ASP A 461 27.66 2.82 10.83
CA ASP A 461 28.40 1.64 11.28
C ASP A 461 27.77 0.40 10.63
N PRO A 462 28.51 -0.36 9.81
CA PRO A 462 27.95 -1.47 9.07
C PRO A 462 27.25 -2.54 9.93
N GLU A 463 27.78 -2.86 11.11
CA GLU A 463 27.19 -3.85 11.99
C GLU A 463 25.89 -3.35 12.62
N LYS A 464 25.84 -2.06 12.99
CA LYS A 464 24.60 -1.45 13.52
C LYS A 464 23.52 -1.39 12.46
N GLU A 465 23.86 -1.04 11.21
CA GLU A 465 22.91 -1.00 10.11
C GLU A 465 22.37 -2.39 9.76
N PHE A 466 23.21 -3.42 9.78
CA PHE A 466 22.76 -4.80 9.67
C PHE A 466 21.77 -5.15 10.79
N GLN A 467 22.11 -4.81 12.04
CA GLN A 467 21.22 -5.09 13.18
C GLN A 467 19.90 -4.32 13.09
N GLU A 468 19.94 -3.08 12.61
CA GLU A 468 18.72 -2.28 12.36
C GLU A 468 17.83 -2.94 11.31
N CYS A 469 18.43 -3.40 10.21
CA CYS A 469 17.71 -4.15 9.18
C CYS A 469 16.99 -5.37 9.79
N ILE A 470 17.69 -6.19 10.58
CA ILE A 470 17.09 -7.34 11.27
C ILE A 470 15.99 -6.92 12.25
N ASN A 471 16.23 -5.85 13.02
CA ASN A 471 15.23 -5.35 13.99
C ASN A 471 13.93 -4.89 13.31
N LYS A 472 14.02 -4.27 12.15
CA LYS A 472 12.84 -3.84 11.36
C LYS A 472 12.02 -5.01 10.81
N ALA A 473 12.62 -6.18 10.62
CA ALA A 473 11.92 -7.39 10.19
C ALA A 473 11.20 -8.12 11.34
N LYS A 474 11.60 -7.88 12.60
CA LYS A 474 11.14 -8.66 13.77
C LYS A 474 9.63 -8.75 13.92
N ALA A 475 8.90 -7.66 13.70
CA ALA A 475 7.44 -7.67 13.87
C ALA A 475 6.76 -8.62 12.88
N SER A 476 7.17 -8.59 11.60
CA SER A 476 6.63 -9.48 10.56
C SER A 476 7.04 -10.93 10.80
N LEU A 477 8.29 -11.18 11.21
CA LEU A 477 8.76 -12.53 11.57
C LEU A 477 8.01 -13.08 12.79
N LYS A 478 7.85 -12.25 13.83
CA LYS A 478 7.09 -12.64 15.02
C LYS A 478 5.64 -12.96 14.71
N ALA A 479 5.03 -12.19 13.81
CA ALA A 479 3.67 -12.48 13.35
C ALA A 479 3.57 -13.82 12.62
N LEU A 480 4.55 -14.16 11.79
CA LEU A 480 4.64 -15.46 11.12
C LEU A 480 4.81 -16.63 12.11
N GLU A 481 5.61 -16.45 13.16
CA GLU A 481 5.82 -17.47 14.19
C GLU A 481 4.53 -17.66 15.02
N VAL A 482 3.97 -16.57 15.57
CA VAL A 482 2.81 -16.62 16.45
C VAL A 482 1.55 -17.08 15.71
N SER A 483 1.43 -16.75 14.42
CA SER A 483 0.25 -17.16 13.63
C SER A 483 0.09 -18.68 13.48
N GLN A 484 1.16 -19.44 13.69
CA GLN A 484 1.12 -20.92 13.67
C GLN A 484 0.40 -21.51 14.90
N GLU A 485 0.29 -20.73 15.98
CA GLU A 485 -0.31 -21.13 17.25
C GLU A 485 -1.73 -20.54 17.45
N VAL A 486 -2.24 -19.78 16.47
CA VAL A 486 -3.57 -19.18 16.55
C VAL A 486 -4.63 -20.28 16.43
N GLU A 487 -5.29 -20.56 17.56
CA GLU A 487 -6.46 -21.43 17.59
C GLU A 487 -7.70 -20.71 17.03
N GLU A 488 -8.63 -21.46 16.42
CA GLU A 488 -9.89 -20.93 15.87
C GLU A 488 -10.92 -20.53 16.94
#